data_01a9f55264e48021d217f41f7973a94e
#
_entry.id   01a9f55264e48021d217f41f7973a94e
#
_cell.length_a   1.000
_cell.length_b   1.000
_cell.length_c   1.000
_cell.angle_alpha   90.00
_cell.angle_beta   90.00
_cell.angle_gamma   90.00
#
_symmetry.space_group_name_H-M   'P 1'
#
loop_
_entity.id
_entity.type
_entity.pdbx_description
1 polymer ?
#
loop_
_entity_poly.entity_id
_entity_poly.type
_entity_poly.pdbx_seq_one_letter_code
_entity_poly.pdbx_strand_id
1 'polypeptide(L)'
;IKVEYEEEPKPKSYLPTFFSPNAISLTDKIQIVTRFTGDNEQIHKSFDFIHATNYFTFADGLVTNKEALESIITKQLKYQGSLYPITSILRAKKFIKRNWNINAGEMMKIMFQVAELDLKNVEVLEDQLIGVDVAYFGKLIEVLRASSCDITMSYLNTIIDRVFSQADEAE
;
A
#
# COMPACT_ATOMS: atom_id res chain seq x y z
N ILE A 1 -33.65 28.87 -35.45
CA ILE A 1 -33.48 27.64 -34.68
C ILE A 1 -32.00 27.30 -34.79
N LYS A 2 -31.20 27.54 -33.72
CA LYS A 2 -29.84 27.04 -33.62
C LYS A 2 -29.95 25.57 -33.24
N VAL A 3 -29.53 24.67 -34.10
CA VAL A 3 -29.33 23.27 -33.76
C VAL A 3 -27.94 23.21 -33.08
N GLU A 4 -27.91 23.04 -31.76
CA GLU A 4 -26.70 22.69 -31.04
C GLU A 4 -26.46 21.21 -31.34
N TYR A 5 -25.40 20.94 -32.09
CA TYR A 5 -24.89 19.55 -32.21
C TYR A 5 -24.20 19.22 -30.89
N GLU A 6 -24.73 18.24 -30.15
CA GLU A 6 -23.97 17.63 -29.07
C GLU A 6 -22.74 17.00 -29.71
N GLU A 7 -21.54 17.50 -29.36
CA GLU A 7 -20.29 16.87 -29.76
C GLU A 7 -20.28 15.46 -29.17
N GLU A 8 -20.11 14.45 -30.03
CA GLU A 8 -19.89 13.08 -29.53
C GLU A 8 -18.71 13.10 -28.57
N PRO A 9 -18.84 12.42 -27.40
CA PRO A 9 -17.75 12.40 -26.41
C PRO A 9 -16.51 11.81 -27.06
N LYS A 10 -15.46 12.59 -27.18
CA LYS A 10 -14.17 12.11 -27.65
C LYS A 10 -13.74 10.90 -26.84
N PRO A 11 -13.24 9.82 -27.48
CA PRO A 11 -12.78 8.65 -26.75
C PRO A 11 -11.75 9.07 -25.69
N LYS A 12 -11.99 8.70 -24.43
CA LYS A 12 -11.08 9.02 -23.34
C LYS A 12 -9.72 8.39 -23.62
N SER A 13 -8.71 9.22 -23.74
CA SER A 13 -7.32 8.77 -23.89
C SER A 13 -6.70 8.64 -22.50
N TYR A 14 -6.40 7.42 -22.08
CA TYR A 14 -5.71 7.15 -20.82
C TYR A 14 -4.21 7.32 -21.02
N LEU A 15 -3.67 8.46 -20.58
CA LEU A 15 -2.25 8.76 -20.73
C LEU A 15 -1.48 8.32 -19.47
N PRO A 16 -0.30 7.73 -19.61
CA PRO A 16 0.56 7.42 -18.50
C PRO A 16 1.02 8.69 -17.78
N THR A 17 0.91 8.70 -16.44
CA THR A 17 1.34 9.81 -15.59
C THR A 17 2.52 9.44 -14.70
N PHE A 18 2.67 8.15 -14.38
CA PHE A 18 3.77 7.65 -13.57
C PHE A 18 4.04 6.18 -13.86
N PHE A 19 5.33 5.80 -13.85
CA PHE A 19 5.79 4.43 -14.02
C PHE A 19 6.62 3.99 -12.83
N SER A 20 6.37 2.77 -12.37
CA SER A 20 7.23 2.06 -11.43
C SER A 20 7.37 0.59 -11.86
N PRO A 21 8.31 -0.18 -11.31
CA PRO A 21 8.40 -1.61 -11.56
C PRO A 21 7.12 -2.38 -11.22
N ASN A 22 6.30 -1.84 -10.33
CA ASN A 22 5.13 -2.52 -9.75
C ASN A 22 3.80 -2.05 -10.33
N ALA A 23 3.75 -0.85 -10.95
CA ALA A 23 2.50 -0.29 -11.46
C ALA A 23 2.73 0.84 -12.46
N ILE A 24 1.74 1.03 -13.34
CA ILE A 24 1.64 2.15 -14.28
C ILE A 24 0.41 2.96 -13.87
N SER A 25 0.60 4.21 -13.49
CA SER A 25 -0.51 5.13 -13.22
C SER A 25 -0.89 5.88 -14.49
N LEU A 26 -2.19 5.95 -14.75
CA LEU A 26 -2.77 6.65 -15.88
C LEU A 26 -3.59 7.87 -15.41
N THR A 27 -3.99 8.72 -16.34
CA THR A 27 -5.02 9.75 -16.08
C THR A 27 -6.30 9.10 -15.55
N ASP A 28 -7.23 9.92 -15.03
CA ASP A 28 -8.51 9.47 -14.46
C ASP A 28 -8.37 8.51 -13.24
N LYS A 29 -7.24 8.57 -12.54
CA LYS A 29 -6.98 7.76 -11.33
C LYS A 29 -6.99 6.24 -11.57
N ILE A 30 -6.67 5.82 -12.78
CA ILE A 30 -6.51 4.41 -13.12
C ILE A 30 -5.06 4.00 -12.84
N GLN A 31 -4.89 2.82 -12.25
CA GLN A 31 -3.58 2.22 -12.04
C GLN A 31 -3.60 0.77 -12.55
N ILE A 32 -2.63 0.45 -13.40
CA ILE A 32 -2.38 -0.92 -13.86
C ILE A 32 -1.29 -1.49 -12.97
N VAL A 33 -1.65 -2.47 -12.13
CA VAL A 33 -0.69 -3.16 -11.26
C VAL A 33 -0.06 -4.30 -12.06
N THR A 34 1.27 -4.28 -12.18
CA THR A 34 2.06 -5.25 -12.97
C THR A 34 2.72 -6.33 -12.09
N ARG A 35 2.75 -6.11 -10.77
CA ARG A 35 3.45 -6.96 -9.81
C ARG A 35 2.71 -8.27 -9.50
N PHE A 36 1.38 -8.22 -9.42
CA PHE A 36 0.56 -9.37 -9.04
C PHE A 36 -0.20 -9.88 -10.26
N THR A 37 -0.07 -11.17 -10.52
CA THR A 37 -0.75 -11.87 -11.62
C THR A 37 -1.41 -13.12 -11.06
N GLY A 38 -2.52 -13.53 -11.67
CA GLY A 38 -3.25 -14.72 -11.26
C GLY A 38 -4.77 -14.50 -11.29
N ASP A 39 -5.48 -15.43 -10.72
CA ASP A 39 -6.92 -15.28 -10.49
C ASP A 39 -7.23 -14.35 -9.30
N ASN A 40 -8.51 -14.07 -9.10
CA ASN A 40 -8.97 -13.15 -8.06
C ASN A 40 -8.51 -13.56 -6.64
N GLU A 41 -8.55 -14.86 -6.34
CA GLU A 41 -8.17 -15.37 -5.02
C GLU A 41 -6.67 -15.23 -4.79
N GLN A 42 -5.86 -15.51 -5.81
CA GLN A 42 -4.40 -15.36 -5.74
C GLN A 42 -4.01 -13.90 -5.55
N ILE A 43 -4.64 -12.98 -6.29
CA ILE A 43 -4.38 -11.54 -6.17
C ILE A 43 -4.83 -11.02 -4.80
N HIS A 44 -6.02 -11.43 -4.31
CA HIS A 44 -6.54 -10.97 -3.02
C HIS A 44 -5.72 -11.45 -1.82
N LYS A 45 -5.04 -12.60 -1.90
CA LYS A 45 -4.09 -13.04 -0.87
C LYS A 45 -2.91 -12.10 -0.70
N SER A 46 -2.62 -11.28 -1.71
CA SER A 46 -1.56 -10.27 -1.64
C SER A 46 -2.01 -8.95 -1.00
N PHE A 47 -3.32 -8.78 -0.75
CA PHE A 47 -3.86 -7.57 -0.13
C PHE A 47 -3.83 -7.67 1.39
N ASP A 48 -3.37 -6.60 2.03
CA ASP A 48 -3.23 -6.54 3.48
C ASP A 48 -4.56 -6.32 4.22
N PHE A 49 -5.48 -5.58 3.62
CA PHE A 49 -6.77 -5.25 4.24
C PHE A 49 -7.95 -5.70 3.38
N ILE A 50 -8.94 -6.29 4.06
CA ILE A 50 -10.09 -6.92 3.39
C ILE A 50 -10.95 -5.96 2.56
N HIS A 51 -10.98 -4.67 2.89
CA HIS A 51 -11.78 -3.68 2.16
C HIS A 51 -11.41 -3.56 0.68
N ALA A 52 -10.20 -4.00 0.29
CA ALA A 52 -9.72 -3.98 -1.08
C ALA A 52 -10.11 -5.21 -1.91
N THR A 53 -10.87 -6.18 -1.35
CA THR A 53 -11.17 -7.46 -2.00
C THR A 53 -12.47 -7.47 -2.81
N ASN A 54 -13.13 -6.32 -3.00
CA ASN A 54 -14.17 -6.19 -4.01
C ASN A 54 -13.54 -6.02 -5.39
N TYR A 55 -14.12 -6.64 -6.41
CA TYR A 55 -13.55 -6.58 -7.76
C TYR A 55 -14.63 -6.57 -8.84
N PHE A 56 -14.23 -6.26 -10.06
CA PHE A 56 -15.07 -6.31 -11.24
C PHE A 56 -14.36 -7.10 -12.34
N THR A 57 -15.11 -8.00 -13.01
CA THR A 57 -14.67 -8.63 -14.26
C THR A 57 -15.73 -8.39 -15.33
N PHE A 58 -15.34 -8.51 -16.59
CA PHE A 58 -16.30 -8.42 -17.69
C PHE A 58 -17.25 -9.64 -17.74
N ALA A 59 -16.82 -10.79 -17.21
CA ALA A 59 -17.63 -12.01 -17.17
C ALA A 59 -18.67 -11.99 -16.05
N ASP A 60 -18.23 -11.58 -14.83
CA ASP A 60 -19.03 -11.72 -13.61
C ASP A 60 -19.69 -10.40 -13.17
N GLY A 61 -19.29 -9.28 -13.79
CA GLY A 61 -19.67 -7.95 -13.32
C GLY A 61 -19.00 -7.58 -11.99
N LEU A 62 -19.71 -6.82 -11.16
CA LEU A 62 -19.24 -6.44 -9.84
C LEU A 62 -19.43 -7.58 -8.84
N VAL A 63 -18.34 -8.10 -8.32
CA VAL A 63 -18.34 -9.11 -7.26
C VAL A 63 -17.95 -8.46 -5.94
N THR A 64 -18.81 -8.61 -4.93
CA THR A 64 -18.64 -7.98 -3.64
C THR A 64 -18.43 -9.03 -2.55
N ASN A 65 -17.42 -8.75 -1.69
CA ASN A 65 -17.19 -9.48 -0.46
C ASN A 65 -17.96 -8.79 0.67
N LYS A 66 -18.81 -9.51 1.40
CA LYS A 66 -19.61 -8.97 2.50
C LYS A 66 -18.74 -8.28 3.57
N GLU A 67 -17.64 -8.92 3.97
CA GLU A 67 -16.75 -8.36 4.97
C GLU A 67 -16.00 -7.13 4.46
N ALA A 68 -15.67 -7.09 3.17
CA ALA A 68 -15.05 -5.94 2.54
C ALA A 68 -16.02 -4.75 2.51
N LEU A 69 -17.29 -4.97 2.17
CA LEU A 69 -18.33 -3.94 2.21
C LEU A 69 -18.57 -3.43 3.62
N GLU A 70 -18.67 -4.32 4.60
CA GLU A 70 -18.79 -3.96 6.01
C GLU A 70 -17.61 -3.07 6.47
N SER A 71 -16.39 -3.48 6.13
CA SER A 71 -15.17 -2.71 6.42
C SER A 71 -15.20 -1.29 5.80
N ILE A 72 -15.69 -1.16 4.56
CA ILE A 72 -15.83 0.13 3.88
C ILE A 72 -16.88 1.01 4.56
N ILE A 73 -18.06 0.46 4.85
CA ILE A 73 -19.19 1.21 5.45
C ILE A 73 -18.84 1.69 6.85
N THR A 74 -18.25 0.80 7.65
CA THR A 74 -17.88 1.10 9.04
C THR A 74 -16.55 1.82 9.17
N LYS A 75 -15.78 1.94 8.10
CA LYS A 75 -14.40 2.44 8.08
C LYS A 75 -13.50 1.74 9.11
N GLN A 76 -13.69 0.43 9.28
CA GLN A 76 -12.88 -0.41 10.15
C GLN A 76 -11.92 -1.24 9.31
N LEU A 77 -10.62 -1.06 9.53
CA LEU A 77 -9.61 -1.89 8.89
C LEU A 77 -9.64 -3.29 9.49
N LYS A 78 -9.73 -4.30 8.63
CA LYS A 78 -9.58 -5.71 8.99
C LYS A 78 -8.35 -6.25 8.26
N TYR A 79 -7.35 -6.68 9.00
CA TYR A 79 -6.10 -7.20 8.47
C TYR A 79 -6.24 -8.69 8.17
N GLN A 80 -5.85 -9.10 6.96
CA GLN A 80 -5.92 -10.50 6.54
C GLN A 80 -4.55 -11.15 6.33
N GLY A 81 -3.47 -10.42 6.61
CA GLY A 81 -2.10 -10.83 6.37
C GLY A 81 -1.48 -10.07 5.19
N SER A 82 -0.17 -10.05 5.13
CA SER A 82 0.57 -9.36 4.07
C SER A 82 1.93 -10.00 3.83
N LEU A 83 2.41 -9.98 2.60
CA LEU A 83 3.82 -10.24 2.28
C LEU A 83 4.73 -9.14 2.84
N TYR A 84 4.16 -7.95 3.08
CA TYR A 84 4.89 -6.74 3.48
C TYR A 84 4.24 -6.09 4.71
N PRO A 85 4.28 -6.73 5.90
CA PRO A 85 3.57 -6.24 7.08
C PRO A 85 4.06 -4.88 7.59
N ILE A 86 5.33 -4.50 7.37
CA ILE A 86 5.82 -3.14 7.67
C ILE A 86 5.11 -2.11 6.80
N THR A 87 4.94 -2.39 5.51
CA THR A 87 4.16 -1.53 4.60
C THR A 87 2.70 -1.42 5.03
N SER A 88 2.13 -2.48 5.61
CA SER A 88 0.75 -2.45 6.13
C SER A 88 0.59 -1.47 7.30
N ILE A 89 1.60 -1.30 8.16
CA ILE A 89 1.59 -0.28 9.22
C ILE A 89 1.47 1.13 8.62
N LEU A 90 2.25 1.40 7.58
CA LEU A 90 2.24 2.71 6.92
C LEU A 90 0.93 2.99 6.18
N ARG A 91 0.34 1.95 5.57
CA ARG A 91 -0.99 2.07 4.96
C ARG A 91 -2.06 2.30 6.02
N ALA A 92 -1.99 1.61 7.17
CA ALA A 92 -2.90 1.85 8.29
C ALA A 92 -2.83 3.31 8.76
N LYS A 93 -1.62 3.89 8.93
CA LYS A 93 -1.43 5.33 9.24
C LYS A 93 -2.17 6.23 8.23
N LYS A 94 -2.02 5.95 6.91
CA LYS A 94 -2.70 6.72 5.85
C LYS A 94 -4.23 6.59 5.92
N PHE A 95 -4.76 5.42 6.28
CA PHE A 95 -6.19 5.21 6.46
C PHE A 95 -6.72 5.91 7.72
N ILE A 96 -5.99 5.90 8.83
CA ILE A 96 -6.33 6.63 10.06
C ILE A 96 -6.46 8.14 9.78
N LYS A 97 -5.53 8.72 9.01
CA LYS A 97 -5.62 10.13 8.55
C LYS A 97 -6.89 10.40 7.72
N ARG A 98 -7.51 9.38 7.14
CA ARG A 98 -8.77 9.46 6.36
C ARG A 98 -10.01 9.08 7.17
N ASN A 99 -9.92 9.13 8.50
CA ASN A 99 -10.99 8.78 9.43
C ASN A 99 -11.41 7.29 9.38
N TRP A 100 -10.46 6.41 9.08
CA TRP A 100 -10.63 4.99 9.30
C TRP A 100 -10.12 4.62 10.69
N ASN A 101 -10.60 3.51 11.22
CA ASN A 101 -10.18 2.97 12.51
C ASN A 101 -9.57 1.58 12.33
N ILE A 102 -8.69 1.20 13.26
CA ILE A 102 -8.14 -0.14 13.37
C ILE A 102 -8.14 -0.53 14.85
N ASN A 103 -8.72 -1.68 15.19
CA ASN A 103 -8.76 -2.13 16.59
C ASN A 103 -7.42 -2.77 17.00
N ALA A 104 -7.23 -2.90 18.31
CA ALA A 104 -5.99 -3.46 18.86
C ALA A 104 -5.70 -4.89 18.39
N GLY A 105 -6.73 -5.71 18.16
CA GLY A 105 -6.55 -7.07 17.65
C GLY A 105 -5.95 -7.10 16.24
N GLU A 106 -6.41 -6.21 15.37
CA GLU A 106 -5.87 -6.08 14.01
C GLU A 106 -4.42 -5.54 14.03
N MET A 107 -4.12 -4.61 14.93
CA MET A 107 -2.74 -4.14 15.13
C MET A 107 -1.83 -5.27 15.64
N MET A 108 -2.31 -6.09 16.57
CA MET A 108 -1.56 -7.24 17.07
C MET A 108 -1.24 -8.26 15.97
N LYS A 109 -2.17 -8.53 15.05
CA LYS A 109 -1.90 -9.43 13.91
C LYS A 109 -0.74 -8.91 13.06
N ILE A 110 -0.71 -7.60 12.77
CA ILE A 110 0.39 -6.97 12.03
C ILE A 110 1.70 -7.12 12.83
N MET A 111 1.68 -6.81 14.13
CA MET A 111 2.86 -6.91 15.01
C MET A 111 3.43 -8.32 15.05
N PHE A 112 2.59 -9.35 15.19
CA PHE A 112 3.06 -10.74 15.21
C PHE A 112 3.72 -11.12 13.89
N GLN A 113 3.17 -10.70 12.76
CA GLN A 113 3.75 -10.96 11.46
C GLN A 113 5.07 -10.20 11.25
N VAL A 114 5.18 -8.97 11.75
CA VAL A 114 6.45 -8.22 11.75
C VAL A 114 7.50 -8.89 12.63
N ALA A 115 7.09 -9.46 13.76
CA ALA A 115 8.01 -10.16 14.69
C ALA A 115 8.66 -11.42 14.09
N GLU A 116 8.08 -11.99 13.02
CA GLU A 116 8.65 -13.14 12.29
C GLU A 116 9.77 -12.71 11.32
N LEU A 117 9.95 -11.40 11.07
CA LEU A 117 10.96 -10.88 10.16
C LEU A 117 12.30 -10.68 10.85
N ASP A 118 13.39 -10.99 10.15
CA ASP A 118 14.73 -10.58 10.58
C ASP A 118 14.97 -9.10 10.25
N LEU A 119 14.50 -8.21 11.12
CA LEU A 119 14.62 -6.76 10.94
C LEU A 119 16.06 -6.22 11.02
N LYS A 120 17.03 -7.06 11.39
CA LYS A 120 18.46 -6.71 11.36
C LYS A 120 19.09 -6.95 9.99
N ASN A 121 18.43 -7.72 9.15
CA ASN A 121 18.86 -7.95 7.78
C ASN A 121 18.33 -6.83 6.88
N VAL A 122 19.26 -6.07 6.30
CA VAL A 122 18.96 -4.91 5.43
C VAL A 122 18.20 -5.34 4.18
N GLU A 123 18.47 -6.51 3.63
CA GLU A 123 17.77 -7.04 2.44
C GLU A 123 16.31 -7.35 2.76
N VAL A 124 16.04 -7.92 3.94
CA VAL A 124 14.67 -8.17 4.41
C VAL A 124 13.92 -6.84 4.60
N LEU A 125 14.56 -5.83 5.20
CA LEU A 125 13.97 -4.51 5.34
C LEU A 125 13.67 -3.87 3.99
N GLU A 126 14.59 -3.95 3.04
CA GLU A 126 14.42 -3.41 1.69
C GLU A 126 13.24 -4.06 0.97
N ASP A 127 13.09 -5.38 1.06
CA ASP A 127 11.95 -6.10 0.49
C ASP A 127 10.63 -5.68 1.12
N GLN A 128 10.59 -5.48 2.44
CA GLN A 128 9.40 -5.03 3.15
C GLN A 128 8.92 -3.63 2.73
N LEU A 129 9.78 -2.80 2.20
CA LEU A 129 9.48 -1.42 1.83
C LEU A 129 9.04 -1.26 0.38
N ILE A 130 8.92 -2.36 -0.34
CA ILE A 130 8.40 -2.37 -1.71
C ILE A 130 6.94 -1.87 -1.72
N GLY A 131 6.68 -0.82 -2.49
CA GLY A 131 5.34 -0.24 -2.63
C GLY A 131 4.98 0.88 -1.66
N VAL A 132 5.92 1.33 -0.86
CA VAL A 132 5.85 2.59 -0.12
C VAL A 132 6.59 3.67 -0.90
N ASP A 133 6.24 4.93 -0.65
CA ASP A 133 6.91 6.07 -1.27
C ASP A 133 8.43 5.97 -1.02
N VAL A 134 9.16 5.69 -2.11
CA VAL A 134 10.55 5.20 -2.08
C VAL A 134 11.50 6.21 -1.45
N ALA A 135 11.12 7.51 -1.42
CA ALA A 135 12.02 8.58 -1.00
C ALA A 135 12.48 8.47 0.47
N TYR A 136 11.58 8.08 1.39
CA TYR A 136 11.92 8.01 2.82
C TYR A 136 12.69 6.75 3.17
N PHE A 137 12.30 5.64 2.57
CA PHE A 137 12.90 4.35 2.86
C PHE A 137 14.20 4.13 2.12
N GLY A 138 14.38 4.74 0.95
CA GLY A 138 15.67 4.79 0.27
C GLY A 138 16.75 5.33 1.21
N LYS A 139 16.48 6.44 1.91
CA LYS A 139 17.41 7.00 2.90
C LYS A 139 17.66 6.06 4.08
N LEU A 140 16.64 5.39 4.61
CA LEU A 140 16.82 4.40 5.68
C LEU A 140 17.75 3.27 5.24
N ILE A 141 17.51 2.69 4.07
CA ILE A 141 18.33 1.61 3.52
C ILE A 141 19.74 2.07 3.21
N GLU A 142 19.92 3.25 2.61
CA GLU A 142 21.25 3.83 2.35
C GLU A 142 22.08 4.01 3.64
N VAL A 143 21.46 4.55 4.69
CA VAL A 143 22.12 4.73 5.98
C VAL A 143 22.47 3.39 6.62
N LEU A 144 21.59 2.40 6.56
CA LEU A 144 21.85 1.07 7.09
C LEU A 144 22.94 0.33 6.32
N ARG A 145 22.98 0.44 5.00
CA ARG A 145 24.04 -0.15 4.15
C ARG A 145 25.39 0.51 4.33
N ALA A 146 25.41 1.83 4.57
CA ALA A 146 26.64 2.57 4.85
C ALA A 146 27.19 2.35 6.27
N SER A 147 26.41 1.71 7.14
CA SER A 147 26.79 1.43 8.51
C SER A 147 27.84 0.32 8.56
N SER A 148 28.98 0.60 9.17
CA SER A 148 30.03 -0.39 9.44
C SER A 148 29.87 -1.09 10.81
N CYS A 149 28.80 -0.81 11.54
CA CYS A 149 28.51 -1.38 12.85
C CYS A 149 27.33 -2.35 12.78
N ASP A 150 27.27 -3.26 13.76
CA ASP A 150 26.14 -4.18 13.91
C ASP A 150 24.83 -3.41 14.08
N ILE A 151 23.81 -3.79 13.31
CA ILE A 151 22.48 -3.21 13.41
C ILE A 151 21.81 -3.69 14.70
N THR A 152 21.89 -2.86 15.74
CA THR A 152 21.18 -3.09 16.99
C THR A 152 19.78 -2.44 16.93
N MET A 153 18.83 -2.92 17.75
CA MET A 153 17.50 -2.29 17.83
C MET A 153 17.56 -0.82 18.25
N SER A 154 18.50 -0.45 19.12
CA SER A 154 18.69 0.94 19.53
C SER A 154 19.16 1.82 18.35
N TYR A 155 20.07 1.31 17.55
CA TYR A 155 20.55 1.99 16.35
C TYR A 155 19.44 2.14 15.31
N LEU A 156 18.67 1.05 15.07
CA LEU A 156 17.54 1.06 14.15
C LEU A 156 16.49 2.11 14.56
N ASN A 157 16.12 2.15 15.85
CA ASN A 157 15.18 3.15 16.38
C ASN A 157 15.69 4.58 16.15
N THR A 158 16.96 4.85 16.43
CA THR A 158 17.55 6.18 16.20
C THR A 158 17.46 6.62 14.74
N ILE A 159 17.68 5.68 13.81
CA ILE A 159 17.58 5.99 12.38
C ILE A 159 16.13 6.19 11.97
N ILE A 160 15.21 5.35 12.46
CA ILE A 160 13.77 5.49 12.21
C ILE A 160 13.30 6.86 12.67
N ASP A 161 13.61 7.26 13.90
CA ASP A 161 13.23 8.57 14.43
C ASP A 161 13.77 9.72 13.56
N ARG A 162 15.02 9.63 13.14
CA ARG A 162 15.64 10.64 12.28
C ARG A 162 15.00 10.74 10.89
N VAL A 163 14.68 9.60 10.28
CA VAL A 163 14.12 9.55 8.93
C VAL A 163 12.64 9.97 8.93
N PHE A 164 11.88 9.53 9.94
CA PHE A 164 10.43 9.78 9.98
C PHE A 164 10.06 11.14 10.55
N SER A 165 10.83 11.73 11.47
CA SER A 165 10.59 13.11 11.90
C SER A 165 10.75 14.12 10.77
N GLN A 166 11.67 13.89 9.84
CA GLN A 166 11.81 14.72 8.64
C GLN A 166 10.69 14.53 7.62
N ALA A 167 9.99 13.39 7.66
CA ALA A 167 8.91 13.05 6.75
C ALA A 167 7.57 13.65 7.14
N ASP A 168 7.29 13.71 8.44
CA ASP A 168 6.03 14.29 8.95
C ASP A 168 6.00 15.83 8.82
N GLU A 169 7.15 16.49 8.65
CA GLU A 169 7.27 17.94 8.38
C GLU A 169 7.04 18.30 6.89
N ALA A 170 7.07 17.32 5.99
CA ALA A 170 6.98 17.53 4.54
C ALA A 170 5.60 17.17 3.93
N GLU A 171 4.67 16.62 4.72
CA GLU A 171 3.26 16.32 4.35
C GLU A 171 2.30 17.40 4.91
#